data_d54f1689a3c8cb7583f2700d6505dc89
#
_entry.id   d54f1689a3c8cb7583f2700d6505dc89
#
_cell.length_a   1.000
_cell.length_b   1.000
_cell.length_c   1.000
_cell.angle_alpha   90.00
_cell.angle_beta   90.00
_cell.angle_gamma   90.00
#
_symmetry.space_group_name_H-M   'P 1'
#
loop_
_entity.id
_entity.type
_entity.pdbx_description
1 polymer ?
#
loop_
_entity_poly.entity_id
_entity_poly.type
_entity_poly.pdbx_seq_one_letter_code
_entity_poly.pdbx_strand_id
1 'polypeptide(L)' 'MLKVVLADDEKKILLLLQKLIDWERLGYEIVGTANDGLRALELVRELHPDLLITDVRTPGCSGIE' A
#
# COMPACT_ATOMS: atom_id res chain seq x y z
N MET A 1 -9.07 -12.91 -6.82
CA MET A 1 -7.84 -12.11 -6.84
C MET A 1 -7.41 -11.78 -5.42
N LEU A 2 -6.13 -11.70 -5.22
CA LEU A 2 -5.61 -11.30 -3.91
C LEU A 2 -5.76 -9.79 -3.74
N LYS A 3 -6.14 -9.37 -2.55
CA LYS A 3 -6.39 -7.96 -2.26
C LYS A 3 -5.11 -7.28 -1.82
N VAL A 4 -4.82 -6.12 -2.40
CA VAL A 4 -3.60 -5.36 -2.12
C VAL A 4 -3.97 -3.96 -1.65
N VAL A 5 -3.27 -3.50 -0.61
CA VAL A 5 -3.32 -2.11 -0.18
C VAL A 5 -1.95 -1.51 -0.42
N LEU A 6 -1.92 -0.35 -1.05
CA LEU A 6 -0.68 0.40 -1.27
C LEU A 6 -0.64 1.58 -0.32
N ALA A 7 0.52 1.82 0.26
CA ALA A 7 0.70 2.97 1.15
C ALA A 7 2.02 3.65 0.83
N ASP A 8 1.96 4.97 0.68
CA ASP A 8 3.16 5.78 0.44
C ASP A 8 2.80 7.21 0.80
N ASP A 9 3.70 7.94 1.41
CA ASP A 9 3.44 9.32 1.79
C ASP A 9 3.47 10.26 0.58
N GLU A 10 3.89 9.79 -0.57
CA GLU A 10 3.86 10.57 -1.81
C GLU A 10 2.80 10.04 -2.75
N LYS A 11 1.79 10.85 -3.01
CA LYS A 11 0.70 10.46 -3.90
C LYS A 11 1.18 10.13 -5.30
N LYS A 12 2.23 10.79 -5.77
CA LYS A 12 2.78 10.53 -7.10
C LYS A 12 3.29 9.10 -7.22
N ILE A 13 3.92 8.61 -6.17
CA ILE A 13 4.43 7.25 -6.14
C ILE A 13 3.27 6.25 -6.18
N LEU A 14 2.21 6.53 -5.42
CA LEU A 14 1.04 5.67 -5.44
C LEU A 14 0.46 5.56 -6.85
N LEU A 15 0.36 6.68 -7.55
CA LEU A 15 -0.17 6.67 -8.90
C LEU A 15 0.74 5.91 -9.85
N LEU A 16 2.05 6.09 -9.71
CA LEU A 16 3.01 5.38 -10.54
C LEU A 16 2.93 3.88 -10.33
N LEU A 17 2.86 3.45 -9.09
CA LEU A 17 2.77 2.03 -8.78
C LEU A 17 1.53 1.40 -9.38
N GLN A 18 0.42 2.12 -9.34
CA GLN A 18 -0.82 1.62 -9.92
C GLN A 18 -0.76 1.52 -11.42
N LYS A 19 -0.01 2.41 -12.07
CA LYS A 19 0.08 2.43 -13.52
C LYS A 19 1.16 1.51 -14.09
N LEU A 20 2.29 1.45 -13.41
CA LEU A 20 3.44 0.70 -13.91
C LEU A 20 3.32 -0.80 -13.75
N ILE A 21 2.61 -1.22 -12.75
CA ILE A 21 2.45 -2.63 -12.45
C ILE A 21 1.07 -3.09 -12.91
N ASP A 22 1.05 -4.14 -13.70
CA ASP A 22 -0.19 -4.74 -14.14
C ASP A 22 -0.68 -5.70 -13.06
N TRP A 23 -1.30 -5.15 -12.04
CA TRP A 23 -1.74 -5.91 -10.87
C TRP A 23 -2.71 -7.02 -11.24
N GLU A 24 -3.63 -6.72 -12.13
CA GLU A 24 -4.64 -7.69 -12.54
C GLU A 24 -3.99 -8.91 -13.20
N ARG A 25 -2.99 -8.66 -13.99
CA ARG A 25 -2.27 -9.75 -14.66
C ARG A 25 -1.53 -10.63 -13.67
N LEU A 26 -1.08 -10.05 -12.57
CA LEU A 26 -0.38 -10.78 -11.53
C LEU A 26 -1.34 -11.47 -10.57
N GLY A 27 -2.63 -11.26 -10.74
CA GLY A 27 -3.62 -11.88 -9.86
C GLY A 27 -3.93 -11.06 -8.62
N TYR A 28 -3.64 -9.76 -8.65
CA TYR A 28 -3.89 -8.86 -7.53
C TYR A 28 -4.92 -7.81 -7.87
N GLU A 29 -5.60 -7.36 -6.85
CA GLU A 29 -6.57 -6.28 -6.99
C GLU A 29 -6.25 -5.22 -5.94
N ILE A 30 -6.05 -3.98 -6.36
CA ILE A 30 -5.80 -2.89 -5.42
C ILE A 30 -7.13 -2.45 -4.85
N VAL A 31 -7.34 -2.71 -3.56
CA VAL A 31 -8.60 -2.41 -2.90
C VAL A 31 -8.54 -1.09 -2.12
N GLY A 32 -7.37 -0.53 -1.94
CA GLY A 32 -7.24 0.75 -1.27
C GLY A 32 -5.83 1.29 -1.33
N THR A 33 -5.73 2.61 -1.15
CA THR A 33 -4.44 3.29 -1.09
C THR A 33 -4.45 4.23 0.09
N ALA A 34 -3.30 4.42 0.69
CA ALA A 34 -3.13 5.33 1.82
C ALA A 34 -1.89 6.17 1.63
N ASN A 35 -1.93 7.40 2.13
CA ASN A 35 -0.77 8.28 2.04
C ASN A 35 -0.10 8.52 3.40
N ASP A 36 -0.49 7.76 4.40
CA ASP A 36 0.20 7.77 5.68
C ASP A 36 -0.03 6.43 6.39
N GLY A 37 0.73 6.19 7.45
CA GLY A 37 0.69 4.92 8.14
C GLY A 37 -0.62 4.68 8.88
N LEU A 38 -1.22 5.73 9.40
CA LEU A 38 -2.46 5.61 10.15
C LEU A 38 -3.60 5.18 9.22
N ARG A 39 -3.69 5.80 8.06
CA ARG A 39 -4.70 5.45 7.07
C ARG A 39 -4.48 4.03 6.56
N ALA A 40 -3.21 3.65 6.36
CA ALA A 40 -2.89 2.30 5.94
C ALA A 40 -3.38 1.28 6.95
N LEU A 41 -3.18 1.56 8.24
CA LEU A 41 -3.64 0.68 9.30
C LEU A 41 -5.15 0.55 9.31
N GLU A 42 -5.87 1.65 9.10
CA GLU A 42 -7.32 1.62 9.00
C GLU A 42 -7.79 0.72 7.87
N LEU A 43 -7.16 0.87 6.71
CA LEU A 43 -7.53 0.06 5.55
C LEU A 43 -7.26 -1.43 5.78
N VAL A 44 -6.16 -1.75 6.43
CA VAL A 44 -5.84 -3.13 6.75
C VAL A 44 -6.91 -3.72 7.66
N ARG A 45 -7.36 -2.96 8.63
CA ARG A 45 -8.39 -3.43 9.56
C ARG A 45 -9.74 -3.59 8.90
N GLU A 46 -10.08 -2.70 7.97
CA GLU A 46 -11.39 -2.72 7.33
C GLU A 46 -11.46 -3.73 6.19
N LEU A 47 -10.41 -3.80 5.40
CA LEU A 47 -10.44 -4.56 4.16
C LEU A 47 -9.77 -5.92 4.25
N HIS A 48 -8.98 -6.15 5.27
CA HIS A 48 -8.24 -7.40 5.45
C HIS A 48 -7.51 -7.83 4.18
N PRO A 49 -6.60 -6.98 3.67
CA PRO A 49 -5.92 -7.32 2.43
C PRO A 49 -4.96 -8.48 2.60
N ASP A 50 -4.68 -9.15 1.50
CA ASP A 50 -3.71 -10.25 1.50
C ASP A 50 -2.29 -9.72 1.49
N LEU A 51 -2.09 -8.50 0.99
CA LEU A 51 -0.76 -7.92 0.85
C LEU A 51 -0.82 -6.43 1.13
N LEU A 52 0.14 -5.94 1.89
CA LEU A 52 0.31 -4.51 2.13
C LEU A 52 1.69 -4.12 1.63
N ILE A 53 1.72 -3.23 0.66
CA ILE A 53 2.97 -2.67 0.16
C ILE A 53 3.07 -1.25 0.70
N THR A 54 4.09 -0.99 1.50
CA THR A 54 4.24 0.31 2.13
C THR A 54 5.66 0.82 2.01
N ASP A 55 5.78 2.12 1.78
CA ASP A 55 7.06 2.81 1.78
C ASP A 55 6.95 4.07 2.62
N VAL A 56 6.04 4.05 3.57
CA VAL A 56 5.88 5.18 4.48
C VAL A 56 7.06 5.22 5.43
N ARG A 57 7.75 6.35 5.43
CA ARG A 57 8.90 6.53 6.29
C ARG A 57 8.45 7.14 7.59
N THR A 58 8.66 6.42 8.66
CA THR A 58 8.30 6.89 9.97
C THR A 58 9.57 7.07 10.79
N PRO A 59 9.85 8.28 11.25
CA PRO A 59 11.04 8.48 12.09
C PRO A 59 11.02 7.56 13.29
N GLY A 60 12.10 6.93 13.54
CA GLY A 60 12.22 6.03 14.66
C GLY A 60 11.79 4.61 14.40
N CYS A 61 11.09 4.39 13.32
CA CYS A 61 10.68 3.04 12.99
C CYS A 61 11.55 2.41 11.93
N SER A 62 12.42 3.18 11.38
CA SER A 62 13.32 2.72 10.35
C SER A 62 14.32 1.73 10.88
N GLY A 63 14.30 1.57 12.09
CA GLY A 63 15.21 0.66 12.58
C GLY A 63 15.12 -0.62 12.02
N ILE A 64 14.74 -0.65 11.42
CA ILE A 64 14.89 -1.76 11.05
C ILE A 64 16.00 -2.18 10.95
N GLU A 65 16.39 -1.75 11.13
CA GLU A 65 17.18 -2.14 11.05
C GLU A 65 17.56 -2.51 11.63
#